data_5acc2d98ad148052ba7dd3c213fed3f6
#
_entry.id   5acc2d98ad148052ba7dd3c213fed3f6
#
_cell.length_a   1.000
_cell.length_b   1.000
_cell.length_c   1.000
_cell.angle_alpha   90.00
_cell.angle_beta   90.00
_cell.angle_gamma   90.00
#
_symmetry.space_group_name_H-M   'P 1'
#
loop_
_entity.id
_entity.type
_entity.pdbx_description
1 polymer ?
#
loop_
_entity_poly.entity_id
_entity_poly.type
_entity_poly.pdbx_seq_one_letter_code
_entity_poly.pdbx_strand_id
1 'polypeptide(L)'
;MKELCHYRNVFALAETIFYENFYNCMIEVRHLSGDQYEVRVTDGTATTHQVTLKEADRIRLGGADISGDELIAESFRFLLEREPNTSILRKFDLPVIGTYFPEYERDIGKRVAQR
;
A
#
# COMPACT_ATOMS: atom_id res chain seq x y z
N MET A 1 17.02 3.76 -9.50
CA MET A 1 16.81 2.82 -8.41
C MET A 1 15.71 3.29 -7.52
N LYS A 2 14.96 2.36 -6.98
CA LYS A 2 13.75 2.71 -6.23
C LYS A 2 13.93 2.62 -4.72
N GLU A 3 15.07 2.14 -4.24
CA GLU A 3 15.27 1.97 -2.82
C GLU A 3 15.25 3.29 -2.04
N LEU A 4 15.41 4.40 -2.73
CA LEU A 4 15.38 5.70 -2.07
C LEU A 4 14.08 6.45 -2.27
N CYS A 5 13.04 5.75 -2.74
CA CYS A 5 11.73 6.36 -2.88
C CYS A 5 11.10 6.54 -1.51
N HIS A 6 10.97 7.79 -1.10
CA HIS A 6 10.32 8.13 0.15
C HIS A 6 9.00 8.82 -0.16
N TYR A 7 7.91 8.14 0.14
CA TYR A 7 6.59 8.68 -0.07
C TYR A 7 6.20 9.54 1.13
N ARG A 8 5.43 10.56 0.86
CA ARG A 8 4.87 11.37 1.91
C ARG A 8 3.39 11.57 1.63
N ASN A 9 2.64 11.82 2.68
CA ASN A 9 1.24 12.15 2.56
C ASN A 9 1.16 13.56 1.98
N VAL A 10 0.68 13.68 0.75
CA VAL A 10 0.58 14.97 0.07
C VAL A 10 -0.67 15.70 0.54
N PHE A 11 -1.79 15.01 0.54
CA PHE A 11 -3.05 15.55 1.05
C PHE A 11 -4.07 14.43 1.19
N ALA A 12 -5.15 14.72 1.90
CA ALA A 12 -6.24 13.77 2.09
C ALA A 12 -7.55 14.49 1.80
N LEU A 13 -8.42 13.83 1.05
CA LEU A 13 -9.76 14.32 0.73
C LEU A 13 -10.75 13.23 1.07
N ALA A 14 -11.58 13.47 2.10
CA ALA A 14 -12.57 12.52 2.54
C ALA A 14 -11.90 11.16 2.79
N GLU A 15 -12.21 10.15 1.97
CA GLU A 15 -11.72 8.81 2.16
C GLU A 15 -10.54 8.47 1.25
N THR A 16 -9.91 9.48 0.65
CA THR A 16 -8.80 9.29 -0.28
C THR A 16 -7.54 9.92 0.27
N ILE A 17 -6.46 9.17 0.29
CA ILE A 17 -5.16 9.65 0.74
C ILE A 17 -4.17 9.51 -0.41
N PHE A 18 -3.39 10.56 -0.65
CA PHE A 18 -2.43 10.62 -1.73
C PHE A 18 -1.02 10.60 -1.16
N TYR A 19 -0.17 9.76 -1.74
CA TYR A 19 1.24 9.64 -1.36
C TYR A 19 2.08 9.85 -2.62
N GLU A 20 3.13 10.65 -2.52
CA GLU A 20 3.95 10.99 -3.65
C GLU A 20 5.43 10.93 -3.27
N ASN A 21 6.27 10.51 -4.21
CA ASN A 21 7.71 10.53 -4.02
C ASN A 21 8.36 11.53 -4.97
N PHE A 22 9.70 11.64 -4.89
CA PHE A 22 10.45 12.61 -5.70
C PHE A 22 10.47 12.30 -7.19
N TYR A 23 10.06 11.10 -7.58
CA TYR A 23 10.10 10.65 -8.97
C TYR A 23 8.73 10.67 -9.63
N ASN A 24 7.81 11.47 -9.07
CA ASN A 24 6.44 11.58 -9.56
C ASN A 24 5.67 10.26 -9.53
N CYS A 25 6.09 9.34 -8.67
CA CYS A 25 5.35 8.13 -8.41
C CYS A 25 4.30 8.43 -7.34
N MET A 26 3.03 8.18 -7.63
CA MET A 26 1.95 8.49 -6.71
C MET A 26 1.15 7.25 -6.37
N ILE A 27 0.87 7.08 -5.10
CA ILE A 27 -0.04 6.05 -4.60
C ILE A 27 -1.25 6.76 -4.03
N GLU A 28 -2.41 6.42 -4.56
CA GLU A 28 -3.67 7.02 -4.14
C GLU A 28 -4.50 5.89 -3.54
N VAL A 29 -4.80 5.96 -2.25
CA VAL A 29 -5.56 4.93 -1.55
C VAL A 29 -6.91 5.51 -1.17
N ARG A 30 -7.97 4.84 -1.60
CA ARG A 30 -9.34 5.27 -1.36
C ARG A 30 -10.11 4.15 -0.69
N HIS A 31 -10.67 4.43 0.48
CA HIS A 31 -11.50 3.47 1.20
C HIS A 31 -12.90 3.50 0.58
N LEU A 32 -13.34 2.36 0.05
CA LEU A 32 -14.65 2.29 -0.60
C LEU A 32 -15.75 2.02 0.41
N SER A 33 -15.68 0.87 1.07
CA SER A 33 -16.65 0.51 2.11
C SER A 33 -16.15 -0.76 2.80
N GLY A 34 -16.43 -0.88 4.11
CA GLY A 34 -16.04 -2.08 4.84
C GLY A 34 -14.56 -2.41 4.66
N ASP A 35 -14.30 -3.57 4.10
CA ASP A 35 -12.94 -4.08 3.90
C ASP A 35 -12.37 -3.72 2.53
N GLN A 36 -13.08 -2.97 1.72
CA GLN A 36 -12.71 -2.75 0.32
C GLN A 36 -12.02 -1.42 0.12
N TYR A 37 -10.90 -1.45 -0.59
CA TYR A 37 -10.10 -0.27 -0.92
C TYR A 37 -9.75 -0.28 -2.39
N GLU A 38 -9.63 0.90 -2.95
CA GLU A 38 -9.12 1.07 -4.31
C GLU A 38 -7.78 1.77 -4.23
N VAL A 39 -6.78 1.21 -4.92
CA VAL A 39 -5.45 1.79 -4.94
C VAL A 39 -5.09 2.11 -6.37
N ARG A 40 -4.76 3.35 -6.62
CA ARG A 40 -4.29 3.78 -7.93
C ARG A 40 -2.83 4.15 -7.82
N VAL A 41 -2.02 3.54 -8.66
CA VAL A 41 -0.58 3.80 -8.69
C VAL A 41 -0.24 4.42 -10.03
N THR A 42 0.45 5.56 -9.98
CA THR A 42 0.95 6.21 -11.19
C THR A 42 2.47 6.24 -11.10
N ASP A 43 3.12 5.56 -12.04
CA ASP A 43 4.58 5.48 -12.13
C ASP A 43 4.89 5.35 -13.61
N GLY A 44 4.76 6.46 -14.33
CA GLY A 44 4.76 6.45 -15.77
C GLY A 44 3.41 6.00 -16.29
N THR A 45 3.05 4.75 -16.06
CA THR A 45 1.75 4.19 -16.40
C THR A 45 0.87 4.16 -15.15
N ALA A 46 -0.42 4.43 -15.30
CA ALA A 46 -1.36 4.37 -14.19
C ALA A 46 -2.02 2.99 -14.14
N THR A 47 -2.10 2.42 -12.93
CA THR A 47 -2.80 1.17 -12.70
C THR A 47 -3.73 1.32 -11.52
N THR A 48 -4.82 0.55 -11.53
CA THR A 48 -5.81 0.58 -10.45
C THR A 48 -5.95 -0.83 -9.90
N HIS A 49 -5.98 -0.93 -8.56
CA HIS A 49 -6.02 -2.20 -7.86
C HIS A 49 -7.13 -2.17 -6.83
N GLN A 50 -7.86 -3.26 -6.72
CA GLN A 50 -8.87 -3.41 -5.69
C GLN A 50 -8.31 -4.32 -4.60
N VAL A 51 -8.26 -3.81 -3.39
CA VAL A 51 -7.63 -4.51 -2.28
C VAL A 51 -8.65 -4.73 -1.17
N THR A 52 -8.68 -5.96 -0.66
CA THR A 52 -9.50 -6.30 0.49
C THR A 52 -8.58 -6.38 1.71
N LEU A 53 -8.94 -5.67 2.77
CA LEU A 53 -8.18 -5.69 4.01
C LEU A 53 -9.16 -5.85 5.17
N LYS A 54 -9.19 -7.05 5.73
CA LYS A 54 -10.03 -7.33 6.88
C LYS A 54 -9.42 -6.76 8.15
N GLU A 55 -10.28 -6.42 9.10
CA GLU A 55 -9.84 -5.83 10.36
C GLU A 55 -8.79 -6.71 11.07
N ALA A 56 -9.04 -8.02 11.13
CA ALA A 56 -8.10 -8.93 11.78
C ALA A 56 -6.74 -8.93 11.09
N ASP A 57 -6.72 -8.83 9.77
CA ASP A 57 -5.46 -8.79 9.02
C ASP A 57 -4.75 -7.45 9.23
N ARG A 58 -5.50 -6.36 9.32
CA ARG A 58 -4.92 -5.05 9.58
C ARG A 58 -4.16 -5.06 10.91
N ILE A 59 -4.80 -5.60 11.93
CA ILE A 59 -4.19 -5.66 13.27
C ILE A 59 -2.99 -6.60 13.26
N ARG A 60 -3.11 -7.75 12.62
CA ARG A 60 -2.03 -8.74 12.60
C ARG A 60 -0.81 -8.20 11.86
N LEU A 61 -1.00 -7.53 10.73
CA LEU A 61 0.12 -7.06 9.91
C LEU A 61 0.71 -5.76 10.42
N GLY A 62 -0.13 -4.81 10.85
CA GLY A 62 0.33 -3.48 11.17
C GLY A 62 0.13 -3.04 12.61
N GLY A 63 -0.61 -3.80 13.40
CA GLY A 63 -0.93 -3.38 14.77
C GLY A 63 -2.23 -2.60 14.82
N ALA A 64 -2.67 -2.31 16.04
CA ALA A 64 -3.99 -1.72 16.24
C ALA A 64 -4.05 -0.21 15.90
N ASP A 65 -2.89 0.45 15.87
CA ASP A 65 -2.85 1.92 15.77
C ASP A 65 -2.75 2.44 14.35
N ILE A 66 -2.50 1.58 13.36
CA ILE A 66 -2.38 2.05 11.99
C ILE A 66 -3.73 1.91 11.28
N SER A 67 -4.06 2.90 10.45
CA SER A 67 -5.28 2.83 9.66
C SER A 67 -5.11 1.87 8.50
N GLY A 68 -6.23 1.39 7.94
CA GLY A 68 -6.17 0.47 6.80
C GLY A 68 -5.52 1.10 5.58
N ASP A 69 -5.86 2.35 5.29
CA ASP A 69 -5.31 3.04 4.13
C ASP A 69 -3.79 3.26 4.29
N GLU A 70 -3.33 3.56 5.48
CA GLU A 70 -1.89 3.71 5.71
C GLU A 70 -1.14 2.39 5.57
N LEU A 71 -1.73 1.30 6.09
CA LEU A 71 -1.13 -0.02 5.94
C LEU A 71 -1.06 -0.43 4.48
N ILE A 72 -2.11 -0.17 3.72
CA ILE A 72 -2.14 -0.47 2.29
C ILE A 72 -1.09 0.35 1.55
N ALA A 73 -0.94 1.63 1.87
CA ALA A 73 0.06 2.47 1.24
C ALA A 73 1.47 1.95 1.50
N GLU A 74 1.76 1.57 2.75
CA GLU A 74 3.07 1.00 3.06
C GLU A 74 3.31 -0.31 2.31
N SER A 75 2.26 -1.11 2.17
CA SER A 75 2.36 -2.37 1.45
C SER A 75 2.65 -2.15 -0.04
N PHE A 76 2.05 -1.13 -0.63
CA PHE A 76 2.32 -0.81 -2.03
C PHE A 76 3.73 -0.25 -2.21
N ARG A 77 4.25 0.50 -1.24
CA ARG A 77 5.66 0.91 -1.28
C ARG A 77 6.58 -0.31 -1.28
N PHE A 78 6.26 -1.30 -0.44
CA PHE A 78 6.99 -2.55 -0.40
C PHE A 78 6.97 -3.22 -1.79
N LEU A 79 5.79 -3.32 -2.39
CA LEU A 79 5.65 -3.95 -3.70
C LEU A 79 6.42 -3.20 -4.78
N LEU A 80 6.34 -1.88 -4.78
CA LEU A 80 6.96 -1.07 -5.82
C LEU A 80 8.48 -1.07 -5.74
N GLU A 81 9.06 -1.45 -4.61
CA GLU A 81 10.49 -1.67 -4.51
C GLU A 81 10.93 -2.94 -5.23
N ARG A 82 10.00 -3.84 -5.51
CA ARG A 82 10.32 -5.17 -6.04
C ARG A 82 9.82 -5.40 -7.45
N GLU A 83 8.76 -4.71 -7.84
CA GLU A 83 8.16 -4.91 -9.15
C GLU A 83 7.46 -3.63 -9.60
N PRO A 84 7.30 -3.44 -10.93
CA PRO A 84 6.57 -2.29 -11.42
C PRO A 84 5.08 -2.43 -11.10
N ASN A 85 4.38 -1.29 -11.08
CA ASN A 85 2.95 -1.31 -10.77
C ASN A 85 2.15 -2.17 -11.74
N THR A 86 2.62 -2.31 -12.97
CA THR A 86 1.93 -3.13 -13.98
C THR A 86 1.98 -4.61 -13.67
N SER A 87 2.88 -5.04 -12.78
CA SER A 87 2.99 -6.44 -12.38
C SER A 87 2.18 -6.76 -11.12
N ILE A 88 1.68 -5.75 -10.43
CA ILE A 88 0.91 -5.96 -9.20
C ILE A 88 -0.49 -6.47 -9.57
N LEU A 89 -0.99 -7.44 -8.81
CA LEU A 89 -2.32 -7.98 -9.03
C LEU A 89 -3.37 -6.87 -9.01
N ARG A 90 -4.37 -6.99 -9.85
CA ARG A 90 -5.41 -5.96 -9.95
C ARG A 90 -6.49 -6.11 -8.90
N LYS A 91 -6.61 -7.28 -8.29
CA LYS A 91 -7.59 -7.53 -7.25
C LYS A 91 -7.06 -8.61 -6.33
N PHE A 92 -6.91 -8.30 -5.06
CA PHE A 92 -6.36 -9.29 -4.12
C PHE A 92 -6.64 -8.88 -2.66
N ASP A 93 -6.55 -9.88 -1.78
CA ASP A 93 -6.55 -9.65 -0.34
C ASP A 93 -5.13 -9.27 0.08
N LEU A 94 -4.99 -8.27 0.92
CA LEU A 94 -3.66 -7.76 1.26
C LEU A 94 -2.69 -8.85 1.72
N PRO A 95 -3.07 -9.83 2.58
CA PRO A 95 -2.13 -10.85 3.02
C PRO A 95 -1.56 -11.73 1.91
N VAL A 96 -2.17 -11.73 0.73
CA VAL A 96 -1.66 -12.48 -0.40
C VAL A 96 -0.24 -12.06 -0.77
N ILE A 97 0.14 -10.82 -0.45
CA ILE A 97 1.51 -10.36 -0.71
C ILE A 97 2.53 -11.30 -0.06
N GLY A 98 2.23 -11.80 1.13
CA GLY A 98 3.14 -12.73 1.82
C GLY A 98 3.31 -14.06 1.12
N THR A 99 2.36 -14.45 0.27
CA THR A 99 2.47 -15.66 -0.52
C THR A 99 3.54 -15.51 -1.61
N TYR A 100 3.60 -14.33 -2.22
CA TYR A 100 4.58 -14.07 -3.27
C TYR A 100 5.91 -13.59 -2.74
N PHE A 101 5.89 -12.89 -1.59
CA PHE A 101 7.09 -12.33 -0.98
C PHE A 101 7.11 -12.74 0.49
N PRO A 102 7.77 -13.86 0.81
CA PRO A 102 7.74 -14.38 2.20
C PRO A 102 8.22 -13.41 3.26
N GLU A 103 9.04 -12.44 2.90
CA GLU A 103 9.57 -11.45 3.84
C GLU A 103 8.57 -10.34 4.16
N TYR A 104 7.42 -10.31 3.48
CA TYR A 104 6.48 -9.20 3.57
C TYR A 104 6.01 -8.92 5.00
N GLU A 105 5.58 -9.94 5.72
CA GLU A 105 4.97 -9.72 7.04
C GLU A 105 5.99 -9.13 8.01
N ARG A 106 7.23 -9.63 7.96
CA ARG A 106 8.29 -9.09 8.80
C ARG A 106 8.63 -7.65 8.41
N ASP A 107 8.73 -7.42 7.11
CA ASP A 107 9.14 -6.12 6.59
C ASP A 107 8.07 -5.06 6.86
N ILE A 108 6.80 -5.39 6.64
CA ILE A 108 5.73 -4.43 6.87
C ILE A 108 5.62 -4.08 8.36
N GLY A 109 5.84 -5.05 9.23
CA GLY A 109 5.85 -4.78 10.67
C GLY A 109 6.94 -3.79 11.05
N LYS A 110 8.12 -3.91 10.46
CA LYS A 110 9.20 -2.98 10.71
C LYS A 110 8.89 -1.57 10.20
N ARG A 111 8.31 -1.47 9.02
CA ARG A 111 7.95 -0.17 8.43
C ARG A 111 6.94 0.55 9.29
N VAL A 112 5.95 -0.17 9.77
CA VAL A 112 4.91 0.41 10.62
C VAL A 112 5.50 0.86 11.95
N ALA A 113 6.40 0.05 12.54
CA ALA A 113 7.01 0.39 13.82
C ALA A 113 7.90 1.62 13.76
N GLN A 114 8.35 1.98 12.58
CA GLN A 114 9.24 3.14 12.39
C GLN A 114 8.50 4.41 12.01
N ARG A 115 7.20 4.38 11.99
CA ARG A 115 6.40 5.56 11.63
C ARG A 115 6.29 6.57 12.76
#